data_ce3f559e8216f2cd6b90bbd606f0c4df
#
_entry.id   ce3f559e8216f2cd6b90bbd606f0c4df
#
_cell.length_a   1.000
_cell.length_b   1.000
_cell.length_c   1.000
_cell.angle_alpha   90.00
_cell.angle_beta   90.00
_cell.angle_gamma   90.00
#
_symmetry.space_group_name_H-M   'P 1'
#
loop_
_entity.id
_entity.type
_entity.pdbx_description
1 polymer ?
#
loop_
_entity_poly.entity_id
_entity_poly.type
_entity_poly.pdbx_seq_one_letter_code
_entity_poly.pdbx_strand_id
1 'polypeptide(L)'
;LLVEGNSAFAFELYQALKGEEGNLFYSPYSISLALAMTYAGARGETGEQMADTLNFMLEQDRLHPAFNWLDAELASRGEGAAGKDGEGFRLNIVNAIWGQKDYEFLSDFLDVLAENYGAGLRILDFINETEQSRVAINKWVSDQTEGRIKDLIPPDAIDALTRLVLTNAIYFNAAWEYPFD
;
A
#
# COMPACT_ATOMS: atom_id res chain seq x y z
N LEU A 1 19.62 -3.50 -3.48
CA LEU A 1 18.86 -2.97 -4.62
C LEU A 1 17.46 -2.49 -4.20
N LEU A 2 16.57 -3.35 -3.60
CA LEU A 2 15.22 -2.92 -3.21
C LEU A 2 15.26 -1.73 -2.23
N VAL A 3 15.99 -1.84 -1.14
CA VAL A 3 16.13 -0.78 -0.12
C VAL A 3 16.80 0.47 -0.69
N GLU A 4 17.79 0.30 -1.55
CA GLU A 4 18.49 1.39 -2.22
C GLU A 4 17.55 2.17 -3.16
N GLY A 5 16.79 1.47 -4.01
CA GLY A 5 15.78 2.08 -4.87
C GLY A 5 14.68 2.77 -4.07
N ASN A 6 14.17 2.13 -3.02
CA ASN A 6 13.16 2.75 -2.16
C ASN A 6 13.69 4.01 -1.43
N SER A 7 14.98 4.05 -1.08
CA SER A 7 15.60 5.24 -0.52
C SER A 7 15.72 6.37 -1.54
N ALA A 8 16.09 6.05 -2.79
CA ALA A 8 16.12 7.04 -3.87
C ALA A 8 14.73 7.62 -4.13
N PHE A 9 13.73 6.77 -4.28
CA PHE A 9 12.32 7.18 -4.40
C PHE A 9 11.86 8.06 -3.23
N ALA A 10 12.24 7.71 -1.99
CA ALA A 10 11.89 8.49 -0.81
C ALA A 10 12.38 9.94 -0.88
N PHE A 11 13.63 10.15 -1.32
CA PHE A 11 14.20 11.49 -1.46
C PHE A 11 13.62 12.25 -2.63
N GLU A 12 13.35 11.61 -3.75
CA GLU A 12 12.70 12.23 -4.92
C GLU A 12 11.27 12.65 -4.58
N LEU A 13 10.50 11.79 -3.93
CA LEU A 13 9.16 12.11 -3.46
C LEU A 13 9.18 13.28 -2.46
N TYR A 14 10.15 13.30 -1.54
CA TYR A 14 10.34 14.42 -0.63
C TYR A 14 10.60 15.73 -1.40
N GLN A 15 11.47 15.71 -2.40
CA GLN A 15 11.74 16.91 -3.20
C GLN A 15 10.49 17.43 -3.93
N ALA A 16 9.61 16.52 -4.37
CA ALA A 16 8.34 16.89 -5.00
C ALA A 16 7.34 17.50 -4.01
N LEU A 17 7.30 16.99 -2.77
CA LEU A 17 6.29 17.37 -1.77
C LEU A 17 6.71 18.49 -0.81
N LYS A 18 8.00 18.75 -0.64
CA LYS A 18 8.53 19.69 0.38
C LYS A 18 8.04 21.14 0.25
N GLY A 19 7.46 21.50 -0.90
CA GLY A 19 6.91 22.84 -1.16
C GLY A 19 5.46 23.01 -0.70
N GLU A 20 4.79 21.93 -0.32
CA GLU A 20 3.42 21.98 0.18
C GLU A 20 3.38 22.59 1.59
N GLU A 21 2.33 23.36 1.88
CA GLU A 21 2.13 23.96 3.20
C GLU A 21 1.67 22.92 4.23
N GLY A 22 2.14 23.03 5.47
CA GLY A 22 1.73 22.21 6.59
C GLY A 22 2.72 21.10 6.95
N ASN A 23 2.28 20.16 7.76
CA ASN A 23 3.09 19.01 8.18
C ASN A 23 3.05 17.93 7.09
N LEU A 24 4.21 17.43 6.71
CA LEU A 24 4.36 16.34 5.77
C LEU A 24 4.60 15.02 6.52
N PHE A 25 3.71 14.06 6.33
CA PHE A 25 3.84 12.69 6.84
C PHE A 25 3.50 11.69 5.74
N TYR A 26 4.41 10.81 5.39
CA TYR A 26 4.22 9.74 4.42
C TYR A 26 5.22 8.60 4.65
N SER A 27 4.89 7.43 4.13
CA SER A 27 5.77 6.26 4.15
C SER A 27 6.18 5.89 2.73
N PRO A 28 7.41 6.16 2.31
CA PRO A 28 7.88 5.78 0.97
C PRO A 28 7.78 4.29 0.71
N TYR A 29 8.11 3.47 1.70
CA TYR A 29 8.01 2.01 1.60
C TYR A 29 6.56 1.56 1.34
N SER A 30 5.61 2.06 2.11
CA SER A 30 4.21 1.69 1.97
C SER A 30 3.64 2.09 0.60
N ILE A 31 4.02 3.28 0.08
CA ILE A 31 3.65 3.75 -1.26
C ILE A 31 4.27 2.87 -2.34
N SER A 32 5.58 2.57 -2.25
CA SER A 32 6.26 1.70 -3.20
C SER A 32 5.65 0.30 -3.24
N LEU A 33 5.35 -0.27 -2.07
CA LEU A 33 4.70 -1.59 -1.94
C LEU A 33 3.33 -1.61 -2.62
N ALA A 34 2.50 -0.58 -2.38
CA ALA A 34 1.19 -0.45 -3.00
C ALA A 34 1.30 -0.34 -4.54
N LEU A 35 2.18 0.54 -5.02
CA LEU A 35 2.38 0.74 -6.46
C LEU A 35 3.04 -0.47 -7.13
N ALA A 36 3.85 -1.25 -6.42
CA ALA A 36 4.39 -2.51 -6.93
C ALA A 36 3.29 -3.54 -7.24
N MET A 37 2.19 -3.55 -6.49
CA MET A 37 1.02 -4.39 -6.82
C MET A 37 0.42 -4.01 -8.18
N THR A 38 0.32 -2.71 -8.48
CA THR A 38 -0.14 -2.23 -9.80
C THR A 38 0.90 -2.51 -10.89
N TYR A 39 2.18 -2.34 -10.57
CA TYR A 39 3.30 -2.62 -11.47
C TYR A 39 3.33 -4.07 -11.94
N ALA A 40 2.87 -5.02 -11.14
CA ALA A 40 2.72 -6.43 -11.54
C ALA A 40 1.88 -6.61 -12.82
N GLY A 41 0.92 -5.71 -13.07
CA GLY A 41 0.11 -5.69 -14.29
C GLY A 41 0.65 -4.80 -15.40
N ALA A 42 1.62 -3.92 -15.13
CA ALA A 42 2.15 -2.97 -16.09
C ALA A 42 3.08 -3.65 -17.13
N ARG A 43 2.98 -3.25 -18.39
CA ARG A 43 3.80 -3.77 -19.48
C ARG A 43 4.22 -2.63 -20.42
N GLY A 44 5.30 -2.87 -21.19
CA GLY A 44 5.84 -1.91 -22.17
C GLY A 44 6.18 -0.57 -21.52
N GLU A 45 5.92 0.52 -22.21
CA GLU A 45 6.26 1.88 -21.77
C GLU A 45 5.70 2.24 -20.38
N THR A 46 4.49 1.80 -20.06
CA THR A 46 3.91 2.01 -18.71
C THR A 46 4.75 1.33 -17.63
N GLY A 47 5.19 0.09 -17.88
CA GLY A 47 6.07 -0.62 -16.97
C GLY A 47 7.42 0.08 -16.79
N GLU A 48 8.04 0.52 -17.88
CA GLU A 48 9.31 1.24 -17.87
C GLU A 48 9.19 2.56 -17.07
N GLN A 49 8.18 3.38 -17.36
CA GLN A 49 7.94 4.64 -16.65
C GLN A 49 7.65 4.43 -15.14
N MET A 50 6.93 3.37 -14.79
CA MET A 50 6.71 3.04 -13.38
C MET A 50 8.01 2.62 -12.70
N ALA A 51 8.81 1.76 -13.34
CA ALA A 51 10.08 1.31 -12.79
C ALA A 51 11.04 2.48 -12.55
N ASP A 52 11.16 3.37 -13.54
CA ASP A 52 12.01 4.56 -13.47
C ASP A 52 11.55 5.50 -12.33
N THR A 53 10.25 5.80 -12.27
CA THR A 53 9.69 6.74 -11.27
C THR A 53 9.78 6.21 -9.84
N LEU A 54 9.62 4.89 -9.66
CA LEU A 54 9.65 4.23 -8.35
C LEU A 54 11.04 3.72 -7.98
N ASN A 55 12.03 3.95 -8.84
CA ASN A 55 13.41 3.46 -8.68
C ASN A 55 13.46 1.93 -8.47
N PHE A 56 12.67 1.16 -9.23
CA PHE A 56 12.69 -0.29 -9.18
C PHE A 56 13.90 -0.84 -9.92
N MET A 57 14.95 -1.17 -9.19
CA MET A 57 16.23 -1.67 -9.71
C MET A 57 16.24 -3.18 -9.96
N LEU A 58 15.15 -3.87 -9.64
CA LEU A 58 14.98 -5.30 -9.83
C LEU A 58 13.93 -5.55 -10.92
N GLU A 59 14.15 -6.57 -11.74
CA GLU A 59 13.13 -7.07 -12.65
C GLU A 59 11.91 -7.60 -11.86
N GLN A 60 10.74 -7.63 -12.48
CA GLN A 60 9.48 -7.99 -11.80
C GLN A 60 9.53 -9.34 -11.09
N ASP A 61 10.16 -10.35 -11.71
CA ASP A 61 10.31 -11.70 -11.16
C ASP A 61 11.10 -11.76 -9.84
N ARG A 62 11.92 -10.75 -9.57
CA ARG A 62 12.71 -10.60 -8.35
C ARG A 62 12.19 -9.52 -7.42
N LEU A 63 11.54 -8.51 -7.98
CA LEU A 63 11.03 -7.37 -7.21
C LEU A 63 9.90 -7.79 -6.27
N HIS A 64 8.89 -8.49 -6.80
CA HIS A 64 7.72 -8.89 -6.01
C HIS A 64 8.09 -9.84 -4.86
N PRO A 65 8.89 -10.90 -5.05
CA PRO A 65 9.38 -11.72 -3.94
C PRO A 65 10.23 -10.95 -2.93
N ALA A 66 11.00 -9.94 -3.37
CA ALA A 66 11.79 -9.11 -2.46
C ALA A 66 10.90 -8.21 -1.57
N PHE A 67 9.81 -7.67 -2.11
CA PHE A 67 8.80 -6.96 -1.32
C PHE A 67 8.10 -7.88 -0.33
N ASN A 68 7.69 -9.09 -0.75
CA ASN A 68 7.07 -10.08 0.15
C ASN A 68 7.98 -10.41 1.33
N TRP A 69 9.25 -10.69 1.06
CA TRP A 69 10.22 -10.98 2.12
C TRP A 69 10.40 -9.78 3.09
N LEU A 70 10.53 -8.58 2.56
CA LEU A 70 10.73 -7.37 3.38
C LEU A 70 9.49 -7.07 4.23
N ASP A 71 8.29 -7.24 3.67
CA ASP A 71 7.03 -7.02 4.38
C ASP A 71 6.87 -8.00 5.55
N ALA A 72 7.17 -9.28 5.33
CA ALA A 72 7.17 -10.30 6.37
C ALA A 72 8.21 -10.00 7.48
N GLU A 73 9.41 -9.54 7.10
CA GLU A 73 10.46 -9.15 8.05
C GLU A 73 10.04 -7.93 8.90
N LEU A 74 9.40 -6.93 8.30
CA LEU A 74 8.89 -5.76 9.02
C LEU A 74 7.73 -6.10 9.94
N ALA A 75 6.83 -6.97 9.51
CA ALA A 75 5.71 -7.44 10.33
C ALA A 75 6.21 -8.15 11.61
N SER A 76 7.29 -8.92 11.52
CA SER A 76 7.87 -9.62 12.67
C SER A 76 8.53 -8.71 13.70
N ARG A 77 8.93 -7.49 13.32
CA ARG A 77 9.67 -6.56 14.19
C ARG A 77 8.85 -6.01 15.37
N GLY A 78 7.51 -6.02 15.24
CA GLY A 78 6.60 -5.58 16.29
C GLY A 78 6.28 -6.65 17.34
N GLU A 79 6.64 -7.91 17.10
CA GLU A 79 6.29 -9.01 17.99
C GLU A 79 7.02 -8.93 19.34
N GLY A 80 6.22 -8.83 20.42
CA GLY A 80 6.73 -8.80 21.80
C GLY A 80 7.43 -7.48 22.22
N ALA A 81 7.49 -6.48 21.37
CA ALA A 81 8.01 -5.17 21.76
C ALA A 81 6.97 -4.38 22.54
N ALA A 82 7.31 -3.93 23.74
CA ALA A 82 6.48 -3.04 24.55
C ALA A 82 7.25 -1.74 24.85
N GLY A 83 6.57 -0.60 24.68
CA GLY A 83 7.09 0.70 25.08
C GLY A 83 7.08 0.88 26.62
N LYS A 84 7.67 1.97 27.12
CA LYS A 84 7.66 2.30 28.57
C LYS A 84 6.26 2.56 29.11
N ASP A 85 5.31 2.91 28.25
CA ASP A 85 3.89 3.10 28.55
C ASP A 85 3.09 1.79 28.67
N GLY A 86 3.75 0.65 28.42
CA GLY A 86 3.12 -0.67 28.36
C GLY A 86 2.39 -0.97 27.06
N GLU A 87 2.34 -0.01 26.13
CA GLU A 87 1.77 -0.20 24.78
C GLU A 87 2.81 -0.87 23.87
N GLY A 88 2.34 -1.80 23.04
CA GLY A 88 3.19 -2.47 22.08
C GLY A 88 3.57 -1.55 20.91
N PHE A 89 4.74 -1.80 20.31
CA PHE A 89 5.05 -1.26 18.99
C PHE A 89 4.03 -1.80 17.97
N ARG A 90 3.43 -0.91 17.20
CA ARG A 90 2.47 -1.26 16.16
C ARG A 90 2.85 -0.60 14.85
N LEU A 91 3.05 -1.41 13.83
CA LEU A 91 3.28 -0.98 12.46
C LEU A 91 2.36 -1.80 11.55
N ASN A 92 1.21 -1.24 11.23
CA ASN A 92 0.26 -1.86 10.31
C ASN A 92 0.41 -1.20 8.94
N ILE A 93 1.05 -1.89 8.00
CA ILE A 93 1.13 -1.49 6.60
C ILE A 93 0.00 -2.21 5.87
N VAL A 94 -0.96 -1.44 5.39
CA VAL A 94 -2.22 -1.95 4.88
C VAL A 94 -2.35 -1.61 3.41
N ASN A 95 -2.23 -2.62 2.57
CA ASN A 95 -2.40 -2.50 1.13
C ASN A 95 -3.46 -3.46 0.64
N ALA A 96 -4.32 -3.01 -0.25
CA ALA A 96 -5.25 -3.88 -0.94
C ALA A 96 -5.53 -3.37 -2.35
N ILE A 97 -5.79 -4.32 -3.24
CA ILE A 97 -6.22 -4.07 -4.59
C ILE A 97 -7.62 -4.66 -4.78
N TRP A 98 -8.52 -3.86 -5.35
CA TRP A 98 -9.93 -4.18 -5.50
C TRP A 98 -10.27 -4.13 -6.98
N GLY A 99 -10.85 -5.20 -7.50
CA GLY A 99 -11.20 -5.32 -8.92
C GLY A 99 -12.71 -5.35 -9.13
N GLN A 100 -13.15 -4.82 -10.26
CA GLN A 100 -14.56 -4.91 -10.69
C GLN A 100 -14.95 -6.38 -10.90
N LYS A 101 -16.09 -6.76 -10.35
CA LYS A 101 -16.76 -8.04 -10.60
C LYS A 101 -17.00 -8.25 -12.09
N ASP A 102 -16.81 -9.47 -12.54
CA ASP A 102 -16.99 -9.89 -13.94
C ASP A 102 -16.06 -9.16 -14.95
N TYR A 103 -15.02 -8.43 -14.45
CA TYR A 103 -13.94 -7.92 -15.28
C TYR A 103 -12.83 -8.98 -15.37
N GLU A 104 -12.36 -9.28 -16.57
CA GLU A 104 -11.36 -10.30 -16.80
C GLU A 104 -9.96 -9.74 -16.53
N PHE A 105 -9.37 -10.14 -15.39
CA PHE A 105 -7.98 -9.88 -15.07
C PHE A 105 -7.10 -11.03 -15.53
N LEU A 106 -5.90 -10.75 -16.02
CA LEU A 106 -4.96 -11.77 -16.47
C LEU A 106 -4.50 -12.67 -15.32
N SER A 107 -4.42 -13.99 -15.56
CA SER A 107 -4.00 -14.97 -14.55
C SER A 107 -2.64 -14.63 -13.94
N ASP A 108 -1.63 -14.31 -14.78
CA ASP A 108 -0.29 -13.99 -14.32
C ASP A 108 -0.27 -12.81 -13.33
N PHE A 109 -1.13 -11.80 -13.55
CA PHE A 109 -1.29 -10.69 -12.62
C PHE A 109 -1.87 -11.14 -11.28
N LEU A 110 -2.91 -11.98 -11.32
CA LEU A 110 -3.56 -12.52 -10.12
C LEU A 110 -2.61 -13.42 -9.32
N ASP A 111 -1.83 -14.23 -10.01
CA ASP A 111 -0.84 -15.13 -9.40
C ASP A 111 0.25 -14.32 -8.66
N VAL A 112 0.81 -13.30 -9.30
CA VAL A 112 1.80 -12.41 -8.65
C VAL A 112 1.24 -11.76 -7.39
N LEU A 113 -0.01 -11.28 -7.44
CA LEU A 113 -0.66 -10.67 -6.26
C LEU A 113 -0.86 -11.69 -5.13
N ALA A 114 -1.34 -12.88 -5.46
CA ALA A 114 -1.61 -13.93 -4.47
C ALA A 114 -0.32 -14.44 -3.81
N GLU A 115 0.74 -14.62 -4.60
CA GLU A 115 2.00 -15.16 -4.12
C GLU A 115 2.82 -14.18 -3.28
N ASN A 116 2.77 -12.88 -3.62
CA ASN A 116 3.70 -11.91 -3.06
C ASN A 116 3.07 -10.85 -2.14
N TYR A 117 1.74 -10.67 -2.18
CA TYR A 117 1.06 -9.60 -1.44
C TYR A 117 -0.07 -10.09 -0.52
N GLY A 118 -0.11 -11.39 -0.28
CA GLY A 118 -0.87 -12.05 0.81
C GLY A 118 -2.40 -12.02 0.72
N ALA A 119 -3.00 -11.19 -0.13
CA ALA A 119 -4.44 -11.00 -0.16
C ALA A 119 -5.10 -11.22 -1.53
N GLY A 120 -4.31 -11.32 -2.60
CA GLY A 120 -4.85 -11.38 -3.95
C GLY A 120 -5.75 -10.18 -4.30
N LEU A 121 -6.44 -10.28 -5.42
CA LEU A 121 -7.43 -9.29 -5.85
C LEU A 121 -8.76 -9.49 -5.11
N ARG A 122 -9.25 -8.44 -4.48
CA ARG A 122 -10.57 -8.43 -3.84
C ARG A 122 -11.62 -7.97 -4.84
N ILE A 123 -12.74 -8.67 -4.94
CA ILE A 123 -13.78 -8.39 -5.95
C ILE A 123 -14.93 -7.59 -5.34
N LEU A 124 -15.29 -6.48 -6.01
CA LEU A 124 -16.45 -5.64 -5.69
C LEU A 124 -17.21 -5.30 -6.97
N ASP A 125 -18.49 -4.94 -6.83
CA ASP A 125 -19.33 -4.54 -7.96
C ASP A 125 -19.44 -3.01 -8.03
N PHE A 126 -18.45 -2.36 -8.62
CA PHE A 126 -18.44 -0.91 -8.77
C PHE A 126 -19.53 -0.41 -9.73
N ILE A 127 -19.98 -1.25 -10.67
CA ILE A 127 -20.97 -0.89 -11.68
C ILE A 127 -22.36 -0.80 -11.08
N ASN A 128 -22.78 -1.81 -10.32
CA ASN A 128 -24.14 -1.90 -9.82
C ASN A 128 -24.26 -1.51 -8.33
N GLU A 129 -23.17 -1.57 -7.58
CA GLU A 129 -23.13 -1.36 -6.14
C GLU A 129 -21.98 -0.40 -5.74
N THR A 130 -21.86 0.74 -6.45
CA THR A 130 -20.76 1.70 -6.28
C THR A 130 -20.61 2.17 -4.83
N GLU A 131 -21.71 2.62 -4.21
CA GLU A 131 -21.67 3.14 -2.83
C GLU A 131 -21.42 2.03 -1.81
N GLN A 132 -21.99 0.85 -1.99
CA GLN A 132 -21.71 -0.31 -1.15
C GLN A 132 -20.24 -0.73 -1.25
N SER A 133 -19.67 -0.67 -2.45
CA SER A 133 -18.25 -0.94 -2.71
C SER A 133 -17.35 0.07 -1.98
N ARG A 134 -17.66 1.36 -2.04
CA ARG A 134 -16.97 2.42 -1.31
C ARG A 134 -17.00 2.18 0.21
N VAL A 135 -18.18 1.90 0.75
CA VAL A 135 -18.38 1.62 2.18
C VAL A 135 -17.60 0.37 2.61
N ALA A 136 -17.60 -0.68 1.78
CA ALA A 136 -16.86 -1.91 2.06
C ALA A 136 -15.35 -1.67 2.15
N ILE A 137 -14.79 -0.87 1.22
CA ILE A 137 -13.38 -0.48 1.24
C ILE A 137 -13.07 0.34 2.49
N ASN A 138 -13.85 1.38 2.80
CA ASN A 138 -13.65 2.23 3.96
C ASN A 138 -13.74 1.43 5.26
N LYS A 139 -14.73 0.52 5.36
CA LYS A 139 -14.84 -0.35 6.52
C LYS A 139 -13.61 -1.23 6.69
N TRP A 140 -13.13 -1.85 5.61
CA TRP A 140 -11.93 -2.69 5.66
C TRP A 140 -10.70 -1.89 6.11
N VAL A 141 -10.48 -0.69 5.56
CA VAL A 141 -9.37 0.19 5.98
C VAL A 141 -9.49 0.57 7.45
N SER A 142 -10.70 0.92 7.91
CA SER A 142 -10.96 1.23 9.31
C SER A 142 -10.63 0.05 10.22
N ASP A 143 -11.06 -1.16 9.87
CA ASP A 143 -10.78 -2.37 10.64
C ASP A 143 -9.27 -2.64 10.72
N GLN A 144 -8.53 -2.45 9.61
CA GLN A 144 -7.07 -2.66 9.55
C GLN A 144 -6.26 -1.57 10.26
N THR A 145 -6.83 -0.40 10.48
CA THR A 145 -6.17 0.75 11.14
C THR A 145 -6.74 1.03 12.55
N GLU A 146 -7.33 0.03 13.19
CA GLU A 146 -7.93 0.13 14.55
C GLU A 146 -8.93 1.30 14.67
N GLY A 147 -9.70 1.58 13.61
CA GLY A 147 -10.67 2.67 13.56
C GLY A 147 -10.06 4.07 13.42
N ARG A 148 -8.77 4.18 13.12
CA ARG A 148 -8.08 5.47 12.96
C ARG A 148 -8.38 6.14 11.63
N ILE A 149 -8.50 5.35 10.55
CA ILE A 149 -8.85 5.84 9.22
C ILE A 149 -10.22 5.28 8.85
N LYS A 150 -11.26 6.11 8.89
CA LYS A 150 -12.66 5.66 8.70
C LYS A 150 -13.20 5.91 7.29
N ASP A 151 -12.81 7.01 6.68
CA ASP A 151 -13.36 7.50 5.40
C ASP A 151 -12.22 7.80 4.42
N LEU A 152 -11.42 6.76 4.08
CA LEU A 152 -10.29 6.89 3.15
C LEU A 152 -10.76 7.33 1.77
N ILE A 153 -11.87 6.73 1.28
CA ILE A 153 -12.48 7.07 0.00
C ILE A 153 -13.69 7.96 0.30
N PRO A 154 -13.63 9.28 -0.05
CA PRO A 154 -14.78 10.15 0.13
C PRO A 154 -15.92 9.81 -0.84
N PRO A 155 -17.14 10.31 -0.60
CA PRO A 155 -18.23 10.19 -1.56
C PRO A 155 -17.80 10.67 -2.96
N ASP A 156 -18.32 10.05 -4.00
CA ASP A 156 -18.10 10.37 -5.42
C ASP A 156 -16.67 10.18 -5.94
N ALA A 157 -15.73 9.61 -5.12
CA ALA A 157 -14.37 9.32 -5.56
C ALA A 157 -14.25 8.07 -6.45
N ILE A 158 -15.25 7.20 -6.43
CA ILE A 158 -15.38 6.04 -7.32
C ILE A 158 -16.76 6.07 -7.99
N ASP A 159 -16.85 5.47 -9.16
CA ASP A 159 -18.07 5.46 -9.98
C ASP A 159 -18.26 4.12 -10.73
N ALA A 160 -19.30 4.01 -11.53
CA ALA A 160 -19.57 2.83 -12.34
C ALA A 160 -18.54 2.57 -13.47
N LEU A 161 -17.64 3.50 -13.75
CA LEU A 161 -16.52 3.33 -14.69
C LEU A 161 -15.27 2.79 -13.99
N THR A 162 -15.24 2.76 -12.67
CA THR A 162 -14.14 2.21 -11.88
C THR A 162 -13.97 0.71 -12.18
N ARG A 163 -12.74 0.30 -12.46
CA ARG A 163 -12.37 -1.10 -12.72
C ARG A 163 -11.40 -1.67 -11.72
N LEU A 164 -10.59 -0.80 -11.13
CA LEU A 164 -9.59 -1.18 -10.15
C LEU A 164 -9.40 -0.02 -9.17
N VAL A 165 -9.32 -0.36 -7.88
CA VAL A 165 -8.97 0.58 -6.81
C VAL A 165 -7.77 0.02 -6.05
N LEU A 166 -6.76 0.84 -5.86
CA LEU A 166 -5.62 0.56 -4.98
C LEU A 166 -5.81 1.37 -3.69
N THR A 167 -5.75 0.70 -2.56
CA THR A 167 -5.75 1.35 -1.24
C THR A 167 -4.43 1.13 -0.54
N ASN A 168 -3.91 2.21 0.05
CA ASN A 168 -2.73 2.19 0.89
C ASN A 168 -3.01 2.95 2.17
N ALA A 169 -2.72 2.34 3.31
CA ALA A 169 -2.79 2.99 4.60
C ALA A 169 -1.65 2.48 5.49
N ILE A 170 -1.16 3.35 6.35
CA ILE A 170 -0.17 2.99 7.36
C ILE A 170 -0.63 3.48 8.72
N TYR A 171 -0.59 2.59 9.72
CA TYR A 171 -0.76 2.94 11.11
C TYR A 171 0.51 2.62 11.87
N PHE A 172 1.13 3.66 12.42
CA PHE A 172 2.34 3.55 13.23
C PHE A 172 2.07 4.06 14.64
N ASN A 173 2.38 3.25 15.64
CA ASN A 173 2.33 3.62 17.05
C ASN A 173 3.55 3.05 17.77
N ALA A 174 4.34 3.92 18.38
CA ALA A 174 5.52 3.55 19.16
C ALA A 174 5.77 4.59 20.27
N ALA A 175 6.27 4.15 21.40
CA ALA A 175 6.76 5.04 22.44
C ALA A 175 8.22 5.45 22.16
N TRP A 176 8.56 6.68 22.53
CA TRP A 176 9.96 7.11 22.54
C TRP A 176 10.73 6.39 23.64
N GLU A 177 11.95 5.95 23.33
CA GLU A 177 12.84 5.36 24.34
C GLU A 177 13.13 6.35 25.49
N TYR A 178 13.30 7.62 25.13
CA TYR A 178 13.45 8.75 26.04
C TYR A 178 12.32 9.74 25.77
N PRO A 179 11.28 9.79 26.64
CA PRO A 179 10.21 10.76 26.51
C PRO A 179 10.73 12.20 26.60
N PHE A 180 10.07 13.11 25.94
CA PHE A 180 10.31 14.55 26.14
C PHE A 180 9.83 14.95 27.54
N ASP A 181 10.57 15.87 28.19
CA ASP A 181 10.20 16.47 29.50
C ASP A 181 9.03 17.46 29.35
#